data_d8a07e899fd03d3f6723833aa78b51a0
#
_entry.id   d8a07e899fd03d3f6723833aa78b51a0
#
_cell.length_a   1.000
_cell.length_b   1.000
_cell.length_c   1.000
_cell.angle_alpha   90.00
_cell.angle_beta   90.00
_cell.angle_gamma   90.00
#
_symmetry.space_group_name_H-M   'P 1'
#
loop_
_entity.id
_entity.type
_entity.pdbx_description
1 polymer ?
#
loop_
_entity_poly.entity_id
_entity_poly.type
_entity_poly.pdbx_seq_one_letter_code
_entity_poly.pdbx_strand_id
1 'polypeptide(L)'
;MRILLHRADGKTEPWIKDFSRYLPEAEFEIWHAGEKCQPCDYAVVWSPPEAMLAELAQVKAIFNTGAGVDALLRFGDAIPREIPIIRLGDAGMGLQMAEYITHAVLRYFRRFDDYERQARAGIWAALPPYNREDFAIGVLGLGALGTRVVEALAPFGFPLRGWSRTEKRIDGVQCYHGADGLDTFLRGSRVLICMLPLTPDTTNLIDRANMGKLPAGAYIINVARGAHLAEPELLAFIKSGHIAAATLDVFRNEPLPAQHPFWQEPRITITPHISALTLRRESVQQIAEKIRQLEGGQPVADIVDRNLGY
;
A
#
# COMPACT_ATOMS: atom_id res chain seq x y z
N MET A 1 3.08 -27.28 17.63
CA MET A 1 2.67 -25.88 17.82
C MET A 1 1.27 -25.68 17.28
N ARG A 2 0.50 -24.76 17.87
CA ARG A 2 -0.85 -24.44 17.40
C ARG A 2 -0.91 -23.00 16.88
N ILE A 3 -1.54 -22.82 15.72
CA ILE A 3 -1.62 -21.53 15.02
C ILE A 3 -3.08 -21.12 14.87
N LEU A 4 -3.44 -19.98 15.45
CA LEU A 4 -4.75 -19.37 15.30
C LEU A 4 -4.83 -18.63 13.95
N LEU A 5 -5.82 -18.95 13.15
CA LEU A 5 -5.99 -18.35 11.83
C LEU A 5 -7.30 -17.56 11.76
N HIS A 6 -7.21 -16.29 11.32
CA HIS A 6 -8.37 -15.47 11.00
C HIS A 6 -8.15 -14.67 9.73
N ARG A 7 -9.19 -14.63 8.89
CA ARG A 7 -9.25 -13.79 7.71
C ARG A 7 -10.63 -13.16 7.58
N ALA A 8 -10.67 -11.84 7.39
CA ALA A 8 -11.93 -11.12 7.23
C ALA A 8 -12.74 -11.55 5.98
N ASP A 9 -12.08 -12.14 4.96
CA ASP A 9 -12.73 -12.69 3.76
C ASP A 9 -13.24 -14.13 3.94
N GLY A 10 -13.05 -14.72 5.13
CA GLY A 10 -13.46 -16.09 5.47
C GLY A 10 -12.69 -17.21 4.76
N LYS A 11 -11.74 -16.90 3.90
CA LYS A 11 -11.00 -17.90 3.08
C LYS A 11 -9.82 -18.51 3.84
N THR A 12 -10.07 -19.22 4.93
CA THR A 12 -9.03 -19.80 5.79
C THR A 12 -8.49 -21.15 5.31
N GLU A 13 -9.37 -22.06 4.83
CA GLU A 13 -8.99 -23.43 4.43
C GLU A 13 -7.86 -23.50 3.39
N PRO A 14 -7.84 -22.69 2.31
CA PRO A 14 -6.74 -22.74 1.36
C PRO A 14 -5.38 -22.34 1.97
N TRP A 15 -5.39 -21.48 3.01
CA TRP A 15 -4.19 -21.10 3.76
C TRP A 15 -3.69 -22.24 4.61
N ILE A 16 -4.57 -22.93 5.33
CA ILE A 16 -4.22 -24.12 6.13
C ILE A 16 -3.59 -25.18 5.23
N LYS A 17 -4.20 -25.47 4.08
CA LYS A 17 -3.66 -26.45 3.13
C LYS A 17 -2.26 -26.11 2.65
N ASP A 18 -1.98 -24.83 2.41
CA ASP A 18 -0.63 -24.41 2.01
C ASP A 18 0.33 -24.39 3.21
N PHE A 19 -0.10 -23.98 4.40
CA PHE A 19 0.71 -24.04 5.62
C PHE A 19 1.12 -25.47 5.98
N SER A 20 0.22 -26.45 5.84
CA SER A 20 0.53 -27.86 6.14
C SER A 20 1.65 -28.45 5.29
N ARG A 21 2.03 -27.82 4.19
CA ARG A 21 3.20 -28.19 3.37
C ARG A 21 4.52 -27.71 3.97
N TYR A 22 4.47 -26.52 4.59
CA TYR A 22 5.66 -25.90 5.18
C TYR A 22 5.78 -26.17 6.69
N LEU A 23 4.69 -26.38 7.40
CA LEU A 23 4.61 -26.66 8.83
C LEU A 23 3.74 -27.89 9.07
N PRO A 24 4.17 -29.09 8.64
CA PRO A 24 3.36 -30.31 8.74
C PRO A 24 3.07 -30.72 10.20
N GLU A 25 3.87 -30.25 11.16
CA GLU A 25 3.72 -30.47 12.58
C GLU A 25 2.77 -29.50 13.28
N ALA A 26 2.29 -28.44 12.56
CA ALA A 26 1.42 -27.44 13.15
C ALA A 26 -0.05 -27.88 13.11
N GLU A 27 -0.75 -27.61 14.21
CA GLU A 27 -2.21 -27.67 14.31
C GLU A 27 -2.78 -26.26 14.03
N PHE A 28 -3.89 -26.20 13.31
CA PHE A 28 -4.54 -24.93 12.97
C PHE A 28 -5.90 -24.82 13.62
N GLU A 29 -6.13 -23.71 14.31
CA GLU A 29 -7.40 -23.32 14.89
C GLU A 29 -7.97 -22.17 14.09
N ILE A 30 -9.20 -22.31 13.59
CA ILE A 30 -9.88 -21.19 12.90
C ILE A 30 -10.67 -20.42 13.95
N TRP A 31 -10.42 -19.13 14.04
CA TRP A 31 -11.14 -18.27 14.97
C TRP A 31 -12.58 -18.00 14.48
N HIS A 32 -13.56 -18.22 15.38
CA HIS A 32 -14.95 -17.88 15.17
C HIS A 32 -15.49 -17.04 16.33
N ALA A 33 -16.29 -16.02 16.00
CA ALA A 33 -16.85 -15.12 17.00
C ALA A 33 -17.78 -15.87 17.96
N GLY A 34 -17.54 -15.73 19.26
CA GLY A 34 -18.33 -16.37 20.33
C GLY A 34 -17.95 -17.82 20.64
N GLU A 35 -16.99 -18.40 19.93
CA GLU A 35 -16.46 -19.73 20.22
C GLU A 35 -15.19 -19.62 21.08
N LYS A 36 -14.97 -20.59 21.94
CA LYS A 36 -13.81 -20.64 22.81
C LYS A 36 -12.64 -21.31 22.07
N CYS A 37 -11.59 -20.56 21.80
CA CYS A 37 -10.38 -21.11 21.18
C CYS A 37 -9.51 -21.87 22.19
N GLN A 38 -8.80 -22.89 21.71
CA GLN A 38 -7.70 -23.49 22.46
C GLN A 38 -6.49 -22.54 22.51
N PRO A 39 -5.65 -22.59 23.54
CA PRO A 39 -4.42 -21.82 23.57
C PRO A 39 -3.57 -22.05 22.32
N CYS A 40 -3.14 -20.97 21.66
CA CYS A 40 -2.35 -21.00 20.44
C CYS A 40 -0.98 -20.34 20.66
N ASP A 41 0.04 -20.88 20.00
CA ASP A 41 1.39 -20.32 20.04
C ASP A 41 1.53 -19.05 19.19
N TYR A 42 0.88 -19.04 18.03
CA TYR A 42 0.95 -17.97 17.04
C TYR A 42 -0.43 -17.60 16.51
N ALA A 43 -0.57 -16.37 16.05
CA ALA A 43 -1.73 -15.94 15.28
C ALA A 43 -1.32 -15.47 13.87
N VAL A 44 -2.04 -15.93 12.85
CA VAL A 44 -1.92 -15.48 11.46
C VAL A 44 -3.22 -14.81 11.07
N VAL A 45 -3.19 -13.49 10.83
CA VAL A 45 -4.42 -12.71 10.74
C VAL A 45 -4.45 -11.78 9.53
N TRP A 46 -5.67 -11.54 9.03
CA TRP A 46 -5.99 -10.47 8.11
C TRP A 46 -7.20 -9.72 8.60
N SER A 47 -7.01 -8.44 8.95
CA SER A 47 -8.05 -7.53 9.46
C SER A 47 -8.90 -8.16 10.60
N PRO A 48 -8.27 -8.55 11.74
CA PRO A 48 -8.97 -9.22 12.82
C PRO A 48 -10.00 -8.28 13.48
N PRO A 49 -11.14 -8.81 13.96
CA PRO A 49 -12.11 -8.03 14.71
C PRO A 49 -11.62 -7.78 16.15
N GLU A 50 -12.20 -6.78 16.82
CA GLU A 50 -11.89 -6.47 18.21
C GLU A 50 -12.19 -7.65 19.16
N ALA A 51 -13.22 -8.43 18.86
CA ALA A 51 -13.57 -9.61 19.64
C ALA A 51 -12.47 -10.68 19.73
N MET A 52 -11.43 -10.61 18.87
CA MET A 52 -10.28 -11.52 18.85
C MET A 52 -9.12 -11.06 19.77
N LEU A 53 -9.24 -9.92 20.43
CA LEU A 53 -8.14 -9.33 21.22
C LEU A 53 -7.69 -10.22 22.39
N ALA A 54 -8.62 -10.95 23.02
CA ALA A 54 -8.30 -11.81 24.14
C ALA A 54 -7.33 -12.95 23.73
N GLU A 55 -7.51 -13.50 22.54
CA GLU A 55 -6.64 -14.54 21.98
C GLU A 55 -5.32 -13.93 21.48
N LEU A 56 -5.37 -12.78 20.80
CA LEU A 56 -4.18 -12.08 20.32
C LEU A 56 -3.25 -11.63 21.43
N ALA A 57 -3.78 -11.40 22.63
CA ALA A 57 -3.01 -11.02 23.81
C ALA A 57 -2.25 -12.19 24.48
N GLN A 58 -2.38 -13.42 23.98
CA GLN A 58 -1.81 -14.63 24.61
C GLN A 58 -0.81 -15.38 23.72
N VAL A 59 -0.63 -14.95 22.45
CA VAL A 59 0.28 -15.63 21.52
C VAL A 59 1.72 -15.13 21.64
N LYS A 60 2.68 -15.93 21.17
CA LYS A 60 4.11 -15.57 21.13
C LYS A 60 4.39 -14.49 20.06
N ALA A 61 3.65 -14.50 18.94
CA ALA A 61 3.74 -13.50 17.89
C ALA A 61 2.47 -13.48 17.03
N ILE A 62 2.20 -12.31 16.41
CA ILE A 62 1.10 -12.09 15.47
C ILE A 62 1.67 -11.85 14.09
N PHE A 63 1.30 -12.66 13.11
CA PHE A 63 1.65 -12.50 11.71
C PHE A 63 0.50 -11.84 10.94
N ASN A 64 0.76 -10.69 10.36
CA ASN A 64 -0.18 -10.02 9.46
C ASN A 64 0.00 -10.53 8.03
N THR A 65 -1.07 -10.97 7.37
CA THR A 65 -1.00 -11.50 5.99
C THR A 65 -1.03 -10.40 4.93
N GLY A 66 -0.52 -9.21 5.23
CA GLY A 66 -0.39 -8.07 4.33
C GLY A 66 0.81 -7.21 4.69
N ALA A 67 1.17 -6.28 3.82
CA ALA A 67 2.25 -5.32 4.06
C ALA A 67 1.81 -4.20 5.03
N GLY A 68 0.57 -3.73 4.92
CA GLY A 68 0.02 -2.70 5.81
C GLY A 68 -0.52 -3.31 7.10
N VAL A 69 -0.20 -2.69 8.23
CA VAL A 69 -0.50 -3.20 9.58
C VAL A 69 -1.48 -2.32 10.37
N ASP A 70 -2.01 -1.30 9.73
CA ASP A 70 -2.96 -0.32 10.30
C ASP A 70 -4.18 -0.99 10.96
N ALA A 71 -4.69 -2.10 10.40
CA ALA A 71 -5.80 -2.87 10.95
C ALA A 71 -5.47 -3.55 12.31
N LEU A 72 -4.20 -3.82 12.60
CA LEU A 72 -3.74 -4.32 13.90
C LEU A 72 -3.36 -3.19 14.83
N LEU A 73 -2.66 -2.18 14.33
CA LEU A 73 -2.18 -1.07 15.15
C LEU A 73 -3.30 -0.20 15.73
N ARG A 74 -4.50 -0.22 15.13
CA ARG A 74 -5.68 0.46 15.70
C ARG A 74 -6.04 -0.01 17.10
N PHE A 75 -5.62 -1.21 17.49
CA PHE A 75 -5.91 -1.76 18.81
C PHE A 75 -4.96 -1.21 19.92
N GLY A 76 -3.89 -0.53 19.54
CA GLY A 76 -2.97 0.10 20.48
C GLY A 76 -2.43 -0.88 21.51
N ASP A 77 -2.52 -0.47 22.78
CA ASP A 77 -2.02 -1.26 23.93
C ASP A 77 -2.98 -2.40 24.35
N ALA A 78 -4.12 -2.59 23.68
CA ALA A 78 -4.96 -3.79 23.90
C ALA A 78 -4.26 -5.09 23.40
N ILE A 79 -3.30 -4.95 22.48
CA ILE A 79 -2.32 -6.02 22.19
C ILE A 79 -1.06 -5.70 23.00
N PRO A 80 -0.62 -6.55 23.96
CA PRO A 80 0.57 -6.32 24.78
C PRO A 80 1.80 -6.00 23.94
N ARG A 81 2.62 -5.05 24.40
CA ARG A 81 3.77 -4.56 23.62
C ARG A 81 4.88 -5.59 23.43
N GLU A 82 4.98 -6.56 24.34
CA GLU A 82 5.90 -7.68 24.29
C GLU A 82 5.57 -8.68 23.18
N ILE A 83 4.35 -8.68 22.67
CA ILE A 83 3.94 -9.55 21.56
C ILE A 83 4.32 -8.88 20.24
N PRO A 84 5.30 -9.40 19.50
CA PRO A 84 5.69 -8.82 18.22
C PRO A 84 4.59 -8.99 17.17
N ILE A 85 4.31 -7.91 16.45
CA ILE A 85 3.52 -7.94 15.24
C ILE A 85 4.51 -8.03 14.08
N ILE A 86 4.37 -9.05 13.24
CA ILE A 86 5.28 -9.33 12.12
C ILE A 86 4.47 -9.22 10.84
N ARG A 87 4.89 -8.35 9.95
CA ARG A 87 4.24 -8.16 8.66
C ARG A 87 4.89 -9.01 7.57
N LEU A 88 4.22 -9.12 6.44
CA LEU A 88 4.87 -9.61 5.23
C LEU A 88 5.90 -8.58 4.74
N GLY A 89 7.04 -9.07 4.28
CA GLY A 89 7.97 -8.30 3.48
C GLY A 89 7.42 -8.11 2.05
N ASP A 90 8.26 -8.28 1.04
CA ASP A 90 7.80 -8.18 -0.36
C ASP A 90 6.78 -9.28 -0.70
N ALA A 91 7.08 -10.54 -0.42
CA ALA A 91 6.22 -11.70 -0.72
C ALA A 91 5.54 -11.63 -2.11
N GLY A 92 6.23 -11.10 -3.14
CA GLY A 92 5.75 -10.93 -4.51
C GLY A 92 4.83 -9.71 -4.73
N MET A 93 4.57 -8.91 -3.71
CA MET A 93 3.77 -7.69 -3.85
C MET A 93 4.52 -6.57 -4.59
N GLY A 94 5.84 -6.50 -4.44
CA GLY A 94 6.67 -5.46 -5.04
C GLY A 94 6.62 -5.50 -6.57
N LEU A 95 6.61 -6.68 -7.18
CA LEU A 95 6.48 -6.82 -8.62
C LEU A 95 5.10 -6.32 -9.11
N GLN A 96 4.01 -6.77 -8.47
CA GLN A 96 2.66 -6.35 -8.83
C GLN A 96 2.48 -4.83 -8.70
N MET A 97 3.01 -4.25 -7.62
CA MET A 97 2.98 -2.80 -7.41
C MET A 97 3.76 -2.04 -8.50
N ALA A 98 4.93 -2.57 -8.88
CA ALA A 98 5.74 -2.01 -9.95
C ALA A 98 5.00 -2.07 -11.31
N GLU A 99 4.35 -3.19 -11.64
CA GLU A 99 3.54 -3.35 -12.85
C GLU A 99 2.37 -2.37 -12.89
N TYR A 100 1.60 -2.29 -11.80
CA TYR A 100 0.44 -1.40 -11.70
C TYR A 100 0.84 0.08 -11.86
N ILE A 101 1.86 0.51 -11.13
CA ILE A 101 2.31 1.90 -11.16
C ILE A 101 2.96 2.24 -12.50
N THR A 102 3.77 1.35 -13.07
CA THR A 102 4.37 1.55 -14.39
C THR A 102 3.28 1.71 -15.45
N HIS A 103 2.25 0.86 -15.43
CA HIS A 103 1.09 1.02 -16.33
C HIS A 103 0.43 2.39 -16.15
N ALA A 104 0.14 2.82 -14.91
CA ALA A 104 -0.51 4.09 -14.65
C ALA A 104 0.34 5.30 -15.11
N VAL A 105 1.64 5.28 -14.86
CA VAL A 105 2.59 6.32 -15.31
C VAL A 105 2.66 6.37 -16.83
N LEU A 106 2.85 5.24 -17.49
CA LEU A 106 2.95 5.18 -18.95
C LEU A 106 1.64 5.56 -19.64
N ARG A 107 0.50 5.14 -19.08
CA ARG A 107 -0.84 5.53 -19.56
C ARG A 107 -0.98 7.04 -19.59
N TYR A 108 -0.56 7.72 -18.53
CA TYR A 108 -0.62 9.17 -18.46
C TYR A 108 0.43 9.85 -19.35
N PHE A 109 1.69 9.41 -19.29
CA PHE A 109 2.77 9.97 -20.11
C PHE A 109 2.50 9.85 -21.62
N ARG A 110 1.93 8.71 -22.07
CA ARG A 110 1.56 8.45 -23.46
C ARG A 110 0.20 9.00 -23.82
N ARG A 111 -0.51 9.67 -22.89
CA ARG A 111 -1.82 10.30 -23.11
C ARG A 111 -2.91 9.30 -23.52
N PHE A 112 -2.85 8.06 -23.07
CA PHE A 112 -3.84 7.04 -23.42
C PHE A 112 -5.23 7.37 -22.89
N ASP A 113 -5.34 8.03 -21.74
CA ASP A 113 -6.59 8.55 -21.19
C ASP A 113 -7.21 9.66 -22.10
N ASP A 114 -6.39 10.53 -22.70
CA ASP A 114 -6.83 11.52 -23.70
C ASP A 114 -7.33 10.80 -24.96
N TYR A 115 -6.56 9.83 -25.48
CA TYR A 115 -6.93 9.08 -26.69
C TYR A 115 -8.18 8.21 -26.48
N GLU A 116 -8.41 7.67 -25.30
CA GLU A 116 -9.66 6.98 -24.98
C GLU A 116 -10.88 7.90 -25.02
N ARG A 117 -10.73 9.15 -24.53
CA ARG A 117 -11.80 10.17 -24.65
C ARG A 117 -12.04 10.53 -26.11
N GLN A 118 -10.99 10.73 -26.90
CA GLN A 118 -11.10 10.99 -28.35
C GLN A 118 -11.78 9.83 -29.08
N ALA A 119 -11.40 8.58 -28.77
CA ALA A 119 -12.00 7.39 -29.37
C ALA A 119 -13.51 7.30 -29.11
N ARG A 120 -13.95 7.59 -27.87
CA ARG A 120 -15.39 7.64 -27.53
C ARG A 120 -16.13 8.76 -28.27
N ALA A 121 -15.43 9.85 -28.61
CA ALA A 121 -15.97 10.98 -29.37
C ALA A 121 -15.83 10.85 -30.89
N GLY A 122 -15.25 9.74 -31.39
CA GLY A 122 -14.98 9.54 -32.83
C GLY A 122 -13.93 10.49 -33.39
N ILE A 123 -13.00 11.02 -32.57
CA ILE A 123 -11.97 11.97 -32.97
C ILE A 123 -10.67 11.22 -33.26
N TRP A 124 -10.14 11.43 -34.48
CA TRP A 124 -8.83 10.92 -34.90
C TRP A 124 -7.84 12.09 -35.01
N ALA A 125 -7.17 12.41 -33.90
CA ALA A 125 -6.21 13.51 -33.85
C ALA A 125 -5.02 13.16 -32.94
N ALA A 126 -3.80 13.31 -33.48
CA ALA A 126 -2.58 13.15 -32.67
C ALA A 126 -2.42 14.35 -31.71
N LEU A 127 -2.10 14.06 -30.47
CA LEU A 127 -1.81 15.07 -29.44
C LEU A 127 -0.29 15.26 -29.30
N PRO A 128 0.19 16.47 -28.99
CA PRO A 128 1.61 16.69 -28.70
C PRO A 128 2.09 15.76 -27.56
N PRO A 129 3.24 15.11 -27.71
CA PRO A 129 3.80 14.28 -26.65
C PRO A 129 4.25 15.16 -25.47
N TYR A 130 4.26 14.57 -24.26
CA TYR A 130 4.95 15.18 -23.14
C TYR A 130 6.47 15.05 -23.33
N ASN A 131 7.21 16.11 -22.93
CA ASN A 131 8.66 16.03 -22.84
C ASN A 131 9.03 15.19 -21.61
N ARG A 132 9.91 14.20 -21.78
CA ARG A 132 10.31 13.29 -20.72
C ARG A 132 11.08 13.98 -19.60
N GLU A 133 11.91 14.94 -19.94
CA GLU A 133 12.74 15.69 -18.97
C GLU A 133 11.87 16.53 -18.00
N ASP A 134 10.70 16.99 -18.46
CA ASP A 134 9.74 17.74 -17.66
C ASP A 134 8.74 16.85 -16.92
N PHE A 135 8.84 15.52 -17.11
CA PHE A 135 7.87 14.56 -16.58
C PHE A 135 8.43 13.83 -15.35
N ALA A 136 8.80 14.61 -14.33
CA ALA A 136 9.38 14.06 -13.11
C ALA A 136 8.35 13.25 -12.28
N ILE A 137 8.77 12.07 -11.84
CA ILE A 137 7.95 11.14 -11.06
C ILE A 137 8.42 11.16 -9.61
N GLY A 138 7.53 11.57 -8.70
CA GLY A 138 7.75 11.62 -7.28
C GLY A 138 7.09 10.45 -6.55
N VAL A 139 7.85 9.71 -5.75
CA VAL A 139 7.37 8.60 -4.92
C VAL A 139 7.42 9.00 -3.45
N LEU A 140 6.25 9.12 -2.81
CA LEU A 140 6.09 9.28 -1.36
C LEU A 140 6.21 7.91 -0.71
N GLY A 141 7.30 7.66 0.01
CA GLY A 141 7.57 6.40 0.68
C GLY A 141 8.59 5.54 -0.07
N LEU A 142 9.85 5.58 0.40
CA LEU A 142 10.97 4.79 -0.13
C LEU A 142 11.27 3.57 0.78
N GLY A 143 10.22 2.85 1.19
CA GLY A 143 10.31 1.53 1.83
C GLY A 143 10.58 0.43 0.80
N ALA A 144 10.49 -0.84 1.21
CA ALA A 144 10.75 -1.98 0.31
C ALA A 144 9.95 -1.90 -1.01
N LEU A 145 8.65 -1.67 -0.94
CA LEU A 145 7.79 -1.58 -2.14
C LEU A 145 8.07 -0.32 -2.96
N GLY A 146 8.27 0.84 -2.31
CA GLY A 146 8.56 2.10 -3.03
C GLY A 146 9.91 2.09 -3.74
N THR A 147 10.92 1.43 -3.17
CA THR A 147 12.20 1.21 -3.82
C THR A 147 12.05 0.34 -5.06
N ARG A 148 11.27 -0.73 -4.99
CA ARG A 148 10.96 -1.57 -6.17
C ARG A 148 10.27 -0.80 -7.28
N VAL A 149 9.40 0.14 -6.94
CA VAL A 149 8.71 0.99 -7.93
C VAL A 149 9.69 1.94 -8.63
N VAL A 150 10.58 2.61 -7.89
CA VAL A 150 11.57 3.49 -8.54
C VAL A 150 12.56 2.71 -9.40
N GLU A 151 12.98 1.51 -8.97
CA GLU A 151 13.80 0.60 -9.77
C GLU A 151 13.12 0.20 -11.08
N ALA A 152 11.82 -0.12 -11.03
CA ALA A 152 11.03 -0.50 -12.22
C ALA A 152 10.81 0.68 -13.18
N LEU A 153 10.75 1.91 -12.67
CA LEU A 153 10.59 3.12 -13.49
C LEU A 153 11.91 3.64 -14.07
N ALA A 154 13.06 3.31 -13.48
CA ALA A 154 14.37 3.79 -13.90
C ALA A 154 14.69 3.52 -15.40
N PRO A 155 14.40 2.33 -15.98
CA PRO A 155 14.68 2.06 -17.39
C PRO A 155 13.95 2.97 -18.38
N PHE A 156 12.88 3.64 -17.97
CA PHE A 156 12.13 4.55 -18.84
C PHE A 156 12.76 5.94 -18.94
N GLY A 157 13.79 6.26 -18.14
CA GLY A 157 14.54 7.51 -18.22
C GLY A 157 13.77 8.76 -17.78
N PHE A 158 12.78 8.63 -16.91
CA PHE A 158 12.13 9.77 -16.25
C PHE A 158 13.02 10.34 -15.16
N PRO A 159 13.00 11.66 -14.88
CA PRO A 159 13.55 12.19 -13.65
C PRO A 159 12.81 11.57 -12.45
N LEU A 160 13.51 10.78 -11.63
CA LEU A 160 12.94 10.12 -10.46
C LEU A 160 13.25 10.90 -9.18
N ARG A 161 12.24 11.13 -8.39
CA ARG A 161 12.29 11.81 -7.10
C ARG A 161 11.65 10.91 -6.04
N GLY A 162 12.21 10.89 -4.84
CA GLY A 162 11.65 10.11 -3.76
C GLY A 162 11.64 10.91 -2.45
N TRP A 163 10.60 10.71 -1.65
CA TRP A 163 10.53 11.28 -0.31
C TRP A 163 10.32 10.20 0.75
N SER A 164 11.02 10.33 1.88
CA SER A 164 10.87 9.47 3.04
C SER A 164 11.08 10.25 4.33
N ARG A 165 10.62 9.72 5.47
CA ARG A 165 10.81 10.37 6.77
C ARG A 165 12.28 10.53 7.11
N THR A 166 13.09 9.52 6.86
CA THR A 166 14.54 9.49 7.10
C THR A 166 15.32 9.60 5.79
N GLU A 167 16.56 10.06 5.85
CA GLU A 167 17.45 10.12 4.69
C GLU A 167 17.57 8.75 4.01
N LYS A 168 17.49 8.75 2.69
CA LYS A 168 17.71 7.60 1.82
C LYS A 168 18.64 8.01 0.67
N ARG A 169 19.37 7.02 0.15
CA ARG A 169 20.18 7.17 -1.06
C ARG A 169 19.87 6.00 -1.98
N ILE A 170 19.34 6.33 -3.16
CA ILE A 170 18.98 5.36 -4.19
C ILE A 170 19.59 5.89 -5.50
N ASP A 171 20.36 5.06 -6.18
CA ASP A 171 21.03 5.46 -7.41
C ASP A 171 20.01 5.90 -8.47
N GLY A 172 20.28 7.04 -9.12
CA GLY A 172 19.38 7.61 -10.13
C GLY A 172 18.10 8.26 -9.58
N VAL A 173 17.93 8.36 -8.25
CA VAL A 173 16.77 8.99 -7.61
C VAL A 173 17.21 10.20 -6.79
N GLN A 174 16.57 11.35 -7.04
CA GLN A 174 16.75 12.52 -6.18
C GLN A 174 15.92 12.33 -4.90
N CYS A 175 16.61 11.97 -3.81
CA CYS A 175 15.97 11.67 -2.53
C CYS A 175 15.81 12.93 -1.67
N TYR A 176 14.65 13.05 -1.03
CA TYR A 176 14.30 14.09 -0.06
C TYR A 176 13.84 13.44 1.23
N HIS A 177 13.98 14.12 2.36
CA HIS A 177 13.55 13.59 3.64
C HIS A 177 13.01 14.67 4.59
N GLY A 178 12.25 14.25 5.59
CA GLY A 178 11.72 15.11 6.62
C GLY A 178 10.71 16.15 6.12
N ALA A 179 10.27 17.02 7.02
CA ALA A 179 9.30 18.07 6.71
C ALA A 179 9.87 19.10 5.71
N ASP A 180 11.13 19.49 5.90
CA ASP A 180 11.78 20.51 5.06
C ASP A 180 11.96 20.06 3.61
N GLY A 181 12.16 18.74 3.38
CA GLY A 181 12.32 18.17 2.05
C GLY A 181 11.01 18.00 1.29
N LEU A 182 9.87 17.93 1.99
CA LEU A 182 8.57 17.62 1.38
C LEU A 182 8.14 18.69 0.39
N ASP A 183 8.30 19.95 0.71
CA ASP A 183 7.88 21.08 -0.14
C ASP A 183 8.61 21.07 -1.49
N THR A 184 9.93 20.96 -1.46
CA THR A 184 10.78 20.90 -2.66
C THR A 184 10.49 19.65 -3.49
N PHE A 185 10.24 18.51 -2.82
CA PHE A 185 9.83 17.27 -3.46
C PHE A 185 8.52 17.44 -4.24
N LEU A 186 7.47 18.00 -3.61
CA LEU A 186 6.16 18.19 -4.22
C LEU A 186 6.21 19.15 -5.42
N ARG A 187 6.88 20.30 -5.28
CA ARG A 187 7.00 21.30 -6.36
C ARG A 187 7.66 20.75 -7.63
N GLY A 188 8.50 19.75 -7.49
CA GLY A 188 9.18 19.14 -8.63
C GLY A 188 8.52 17.84 -9.15
N SER A 189 7.41 17.39 -8.59
CA SER A 189 6.79 16.10 -8.93
C SER A 189 5.60 16.29 -9.86
N ARG A 190 5.77 15.97 -11.15
CA ARG A 190 4.68 16.00 -12.15
C ARG A 190 3.70 14.85 -11.93
N VAL A 191 4.18 13.69 -11.54
CA VAL A 191 3.40 12.55 -11.09
C VAL A 191 3.71 12.32 -9.62
N LEU A 192 2.70 12.29 -8.77
CA LEU A 192 2.83 11.99 -7.35
C LEU A 192 2.28 10.60 -7.07
N ILE A 193 3.15 9.69 -6.61
CA ILE A 193 2.80 8.31 -6.25
C ILE A 193 2.84 8.18 -4.73
N CYS A 194 1.74 7.78 -4.11
CA CYS A 194 1.67 7.54 -2.66
C CYS A 194 1.85 6.06 -2.35
N MET A 195 2.88 5.75 -1.57
CA MET A 195 3.23 4.42 -1.05
C MET A 195 3.58 4.46 0.44
N LEU A 196 3.10 5.47 1.15
CA LEU A 196 3.35 5.65 2.58
C LEU A 196 2.58 4.65 3.44
N PRO A 197 3.12 4.26 4.60
CA PRO A 197 2.32 3.63 5.64
C PRO A 197 1.32 4.64 6.19
N LEU A 198 0.13 4.17 6.61
CA LEU A 198 -0.86 5.03 7.25
C LEU A 198 -0.49 5.22 8.72
N THR A 199 -0.20 6.46 9.08
CA THR A 199 0.10 6.92 10.43
C THR A 199 -0.65 8.22 10.70
N PRO A 200 -0.73 8.71 11.95
CA PRO A 200 -1.27 10.04 12.22
C PRO A 200 -0.62 11.14 11.36
N ASP A 201 0.70 11.12 11.19
CA ASP A 201 1.46 12.11 10.43
C ASP A 201 1.23 12.03 8.91
N THR A 202 0.82 10.88 8.39
CA THR A 202 0.59 10.68 6.95
C THR A 202 -0.89 10.74 6.58
N THR A 203 -1.78 10.77 7.56
CA THR A 203 -3.22 10.97 7.34
C THR A 203 -3.47 12.35 6.73
N ASN A 204 -4.22 12.40 5.62
CA ASN A 204 -4.46 13.60 4.84
C ASN A 204 -3.19 14.32 4.34
N LEU A 205 -2.07 13.64 4.21
CA LEU A 205 -0.85 14.28 3.69
C LEU A 205 -1.05 14.86 2.28
N ILE A 206 -1.91 14.23 1.47
CA ILE A 206 -2.28 14.73 0.14
C ILE A 206 -3.56 15.57 0.29
N ASP A 207 -3.40 16.70 0.93
CA ASP A 207 -4.43 17.71 1.20
C ASP A 207 -4.38 18.88 0.20
N ARG A 208 -5.25 19.88 0.40
CA ARG A 208 -5.29 21.10 -0.40
C ARG A 208 -3.94 21.82 -0.46
N ALA A 209 -3.25 21.94 0.66
CA ALA A 209 -1.99 22.67 0.74
C ALA A 209 -0.90 21.96 -0.06
N ASN A 210 -0.79 20.65 0.08
CA ASN A 210 0.23 19.86 -0.59
C ASN A 210 -0.10 19.58 -2.06
N MET A 211 -1.37 19.37 -2.42
CA MET A 211 -1.79 19.32 -3.83
C MET A 211 -1.52 20.64 -4.57
N GLY A 212 -1.72 21.77 -3.90
CA GLY A 212 -1.45 23.11 -4.48
C GLY A 212 0.03 23.38 -4.76
N LYS A 213 0.95 22.62 -4.18
CA LYS A 213 2.40 22.71 -4.45
C LYS A 213 2.84 21.94 -5.70
N LEU A 214 2.05 20.97 -6.14
CA LEU A 214 2.34 20.20 -7.34
C LEU A 214 2.30 21.12 -8.59
N PRO A 215 3.08 20.84 -9.63
CA PRO A 215 2.97 21.56 -10.89
C PRO A 215 1.55 21.49 -11.48
N ALA A 216 1.10 22.56 -12.13
CA ALA A 216 -0.19 22.55 -12.82
C ALA A 216 -0.27 21.40 -13.85
N GLY A 217 -1.37 20.68 -13.86
CA GLY A 217 -1.57 19.48 -14.66
C GLY A 217 -0.86 18.26 -14.08
N ALA A 218 -0.52 18.23 -12.79
CA ALA A 218 0.04 17.06 -12.13
C ALA A 218 -0.95 15.89 -12.14
N TYR A 219 -0.39 14.70 -11.92
CA TYR A 219 -1.12 13.44 -11.84
C TYR A 219 -0.89 12.76 -10.49
N ILE A 220 -1.93 12.22 -9.87
CA ILE A 220 -1.85 11.54 -8.57
C ILE A 220 -2.14 10.07 -8.73
N ILE A 221 -1.28 9.21 -8.14
CA ILE A 221 -1.47 7.77 -8.04
C ILE A 221 -1.46 7.42 -6.55
N ASN A 222 -2.58 6.90 -6.04
CA ASN A 222 -2.64 6.42 -4.65
C ASN A 222 -2.90 4.91 -4.62
N VAL A 223 -1.88 4.17 -4.17
CA VAL A 223 -1.89 2.72 -4.01
C VAL A 223 -1.55 2.31 -2.56
N ALA A 224 -1.57 3.27 -1.65
CA ALA A 224 -1.23 3.05 -0.24
C ALA A 224 -2.49 2.85 0.61
N ARG A 225 -3.09 3.94 1.10
CA ARG A 225 -4.38 3.95 1.81
C ARG A 225 -5.19 5.19 1.39
N GLY A 226 -6.51 5.06 1.33
CA GLY A 226 -7.40 6.17 1.00
C GLY A 226 -7.30 7.34 1.96
N ALA A 227 -7.02 7.07 3.23
CA ALA A 227 -6.88 8.10 4.26
C ALA A 227 -5.68 9.06 4.08
N HIS A 228 -4.74 8.76 3.17
CA HIS A 228 -3.70 9.72 2.81
C HIS A 228 -4.23 10.91 2.00
N LEU A 229 -5.37 10.74 1.33
CA LEU A 229 -5.92 11.68 0.37
C LEU A 229 -7.15 12.41 0.91
N ALA A 230 -7.18 13.72 0.77
CA ALA A 230 -8.37 14.54 0.98
C ALA A 230 -9.25 14.48 -0.29
N GLU A 231 -10.16 13.50 -0.36
CA GLU A 231 -10.96 13.18 -1.55
C GLU A 231 -11.80 14.35 -2.10
N PRO A 232 -12.51 15.17 -1.27
CA PRO A 232 -13.24 16.32 -1.78
C PRO A 232 -12.34 17.38 -2.40
N GLU A 233 -11.13 17.54 -1.88
CA GLU A 233 -10.16 18.52 -2.35
C GLU A 233 -9.54 18.06 -3.68
N LEU A 234 -9.21 16.76 -3.82
CA LEU A 234 -8.79 16.21 -5.10
C LEU A 234 -9.81 16.49 -6.19
N LEU A 235 -11.09 16.27 -5.92
CA LEU A 235 -12.15 16.54 -6.90
C LEU A 235 -12.20 18.01 -7.32
N ALA A 236 -12.01 18.94 -6.37
CA ALA A 236 -11.93 20.36 -6.66
C ALA A 236 -10.71 20.71 -7.52
N PHE A 237 -9.54 20.14 -7.23
CA PHE A 237 -8.32 20.37 -8.02
C PHE A 237 -8.40 19.75 -9.44
N ILE A 238 -9.06 18.61 -9.58
CA ILE A 238 -9.34 18.01 -10.89
C ILE A 238 -10.29 18.92 -11.70
N LYS A 239 -11.37 19.41 -11.08
CA LYS A 239 -12.32 20.32 -11.74
C LYS A 239 -11.67 21.63 -12.19
N SER A 240 -10.76 22.19 -11.41
CA SER A 240 -10.00 23.39 -11.79
C SER A 240 -8.92 23.14 -12.86
N GLY A 241 -8.56 21.88 -13.13
CA GLY A 241 -7.49 21.50 -14.06
C GLY A 241 -6.08 21.59 -13.46
N HIS A 242 -5.93 21.97 -12.18
CA HIS A 242 -4.62 21.98 -11.53
C HIS A 242 -4.05 20.56 -11.38
N ILE A 243 -4.91 19.61 -11.01
CA ILE A 243 -4.62 18.16 -11.13
C ILE A 243 -5.29 17.68 -12.41
N ALA A 244 -4.51 17.11 -13.32
CA ALA A 244 -5.02 16.67 -14.63
C ALA A 244 -5.86 15.41 -14.51
N ALA A 245 -5.42 14.43 -13.73
CA ALA A 245 -6.11 13.17 -13.51
C ALA A 245 -5.55 12.43 -12.28
N ALA A 246 -6.21 11.35 -11.87
CA ALA A 246 -5.75 10.48 -10.79
C ALA A 246 -6.00 9.01 -11.11
N THR A 247 -5.15 8.13 -10.58
CA THR A 247 -5.39 6.68 -10.48
C THR A 247 -5.45 6.31 -9.00
N LEU A 248 -6.59 5.82 -8.56
CA LEU A 248 -6.86 5.51 -7.17
C LEU A 248 -7.22 4.02 -7.04
N ASP A 249 -6.41 3.30 -6.30
CA ASP A 249 -6.66 1.88 -5.98
C ASP A 249 -7.26 1.73 -4.58
N VAL A 250 -7.20 2.78 -3.76
CA VAL A 250 -7.61 2.78 -2.36
C VAL A 250 -8.46 4.01 -2.01
N PHE A 251 -9.41 3.83 -1.08
CA PHE A 251 -10.40 4.85 -0.71
C PHE A 251 -10.56 4.91 0.82
N ARG A 252 -11.12 6.03 1.32
CA ARG A 252 -11.39 6.18 2.76
C ARG A 252 -12.39 5.15 3.26
N ASN A 253 -13.40 4.88 2.44
CA ASN A 253 -14.41 3.87 2.70
C ASN A 253 -14.33 2.82 1.59
N GLU A 254 -13.99 1.61 1.96
CA GLU A 254 -13.94 0.45 1.06
C GLU A 254 -14.96 -0.61 1.51
N PRO A 255 -15.77 -1.14 0.61
CA PRO A 255 -15.90 -0.81 -0.82
C PRO A 255 -16.36 0.63 -1.06
N LEU A 256 -15.85 1.27 -2.16
CA LEU A 256 -16.23 2.63 -2.53
C LEU A 256 -17.75 2.71 -2.74
N PRO A 257 -18.46 3.58 -1.99
CA PRO A 257 -19.92 3.68 -2.10
C PRO A 257 -20.41 3.96 -3.53
N ALA A 258 -21.50 3.32 -3.95
CA ALA A 258 -22.02 3.45 -5.32
C ALA A 258 -22.38 4.89 -5.71
N GLN A 259 -22.68 5.76 -4.74
CA GLN A 259 -23.01 7.17 -4.95
C GLN A 259 -21.78 8.08 -4.85
N HIS A 260 -20.58 7.53 -4.69
CA HIS A 260 -19.37 8.35 -4.54
C HIS A 260 -19.10 9.17 -5.80
N PRO A 261 -18.80 10.50 -5.68
CA PRO A 261 -18.66 11.39 -6.84
C PRO A 261 -17.52 11.01 -7.78
N PHE A 262 -16.54 10.23 -7.33
CA PHE A 262 -15.44 9.76 -8.18
C PHE A 262 -15.92 8.90 -9.35
N TRP A 263 -17.00 8.15 -9.21
CA TRP A 263 -17.58 7.35 -10.30
C TRP A 263 -18.03 8.19 -11.49
N GLN A 264 -18.34 9.47 -11.25
CA GLN A 264 -18.80 10.42 -12.28
C GLN A 264 -17.67 11.30 -12.85
N GLU A 265 -16.45 11.20 -12.34
CA GLU A 265 -15.31 11.98 -12.82
C GLU A 265 -14.45 11.14 -13.78
N PRO A 266 -14.51 11.37 -15.10
CA PRO A 266 -13.83 10.52 -16.09
C PRO A 266 -12.31 10.63 -16.06
N ARG A 267 -11.75 11.59 -15.30
CA ARG A 267 -10.30 11.76 -15.10
C ARG A 267 -9.79 10.99 -13.87
N ILE A 268 -10.66 10.27 -13.15
CA ILE A 268 -10.28 9.38 -12.06
C ILE A 268 -10.40 7.94 -12.54
N THR A 269 -9.28 7.24 -12.58
CA THR A 269 -9.25 5.78 -12.78
C THR A 269 -9.38 5.12 -11.42
N ILE A 270 -10.35 4.21 -11.28
CA ILE A 270 -10.68 3.52 -10.03
C ILE A 270 -10.39 2.04 -10.20
N THR A 271 -9.67 1.45 -9.24
CA THR A 271 -9.52 0.00 -9.10
C THR A 271 -9.83 -0.44 -7.66
N PRO A 272 -10.33 -1.67 -7.44
CA PRO A 272 -10.85 -2.08 -6.14
C PRO A 272 -9.77 -2.72 -5.25
N HIS A 273 -8.73 -1.96 -4.88
CA HIS A 273 -7.63 -2.36 -3.99
C HIS A 273 -6.90 -3.62 -4.47
N ILE A 274 -6.40 -3.55 -5.73
CA ILE A 274 -5.77 -4.67 -6.44
C ILE A 274 -4.34 -4.41 -6.89
N SER A 275 -3.77 -3.24 -6.58
CA SER A 275 -2.43 -2.86 -7.04
C SER A 275 -1.33 -3.82 -6.58
N ALA A 276 -1.54 -4.49 -5.44
CA ALA A 276 -0.73 -5.61 -5.00
C ALA A 276 -1.56 -6.56 -4.12
N LEU A 277 -1.98 -7.67 -4.68
CA LEU A 277 -2.71 -8.70 -3.95
C LEU A 277 -1.73 -9.57 -3.14
N THR A 278 -2.18 -10.01 -1.97
CA THR A 278 -1.44 -10.99 -1.17
C THR A 278 -1.35 -12.31 -1.92
N LEU A 279 -0.16 -12.69 -2.36
CA LEU A 279 0.11 -13.98 -2.99
C LEU A 279 0.20 -15.03 -1.89
N ARG A 280 -0.82 -15.90 -1.81
CA ARG A 280 -0.99 -16.83 -0.68
C ARG A 280 0.21 -17.75 -0.48
N ARG A 281 0.74 -18.36 -1.54
CA ARG A 281 1.83 -19.33 -1.43
C ARG A 281 3.12 -18.69 -0.92
N GLU A 282 3.48 -17.57 -1.48
CA GLU A 282 4.65 -16.77 -1.10
C GLU A 282 4.53 -16.25 0.33
N SER A 283 3.33 -15.81 0.70
CA SER A 283 3.04 -15.34 2.06
C SER A 283 3.12 -16.46 3.09
N VAL A 284 2.54 -17.61 2.80
CA VAL A 284 2.58 -18.80 3.67
C VAL A 284 4.02 -19.27 3.84
N GLN A 285 4.80 -19.33 2.76
CA GLN A 285 6.21 -19.72 2.84
C GLN A 285 6.98 -18.75 3.75
N GLN A 286 6.84 -17.45 3.54
CA GLN A 286 7.55 -16.44 4.33
C GLN A 286 7.15 -16.50 5.82
N ILE A 287 5.85 -16.64 6.12
CA ILE A 287 5.38 -16.77 7.51
C ILE A 287 5.92 -18.04 8.15
N ALA A 288 5.88 -19.18 7.45
CA ALA A 288 6.38 -20.45 7.96
C ALA A 288 7.89 -20.40 8.26
N GLU A 289 8.68 -19.76 7.39
CA GLU A 289 10.11 -19.53 7.62
C GLU A 289 10.36 -18.66 8.86
N LYS A 290 9.61 -17.57 9.03
CA LYS A 290 9.69 -16.69 10.20
C LYS A 290 9.28 -17.42 11.49
N ILE A 291 8.26 -18.27 11.47
CA ILE A 291 7.88 -19.10 12.61
C ILE A 291 9.03 -20.05 13.01
N ARG A 292 9.65 -20.73 12.05
CA ARG A 292 10.81 -21.60 12.32
C ARG A 292 11.99 -20.84 12.90
N GLN A 293 12.25 -19.62 12.42
CA GLN A 293 13.29 -18.76 12.98
C GLN A 293 12.99 -18.45 14.46
N LEU A 294 11.74 -18.06 14.78
CA LEU A 294 11.33 -17.80 16.17
C LEU A 294 11.47 -19.04 17.07
N GLU A 295 11.02 -20.21 16.62
CA GLU A 295 11.16 -21.48 17.38
C GLU A 295 12.62 -21.86 17.56
N GLY A 296 13.50 -21.51 16.61
CA GLY A 296 14.95 -21.70 16.71
C GLY A 296 15.69 -20.60 17.46
N GLY A 297 14.98 -19.62 18.05
CA GLY A 297 15.59 -18.47 18.76
C GLY A 297 16.38 -17.52 17.86
N GLN A 298 16.10 -17.54 16.56
CA GLN A 298 16.78 -16.67 15.59
C GLN A 298 16.04 -15.33 15.42
N PRO A 299 16.73 -14.24 15.06
CA PRO A 299 16.11 -12.95 14.78
C PRO A 299 15.22 -13.05 13.54
N VAL A 300 14.07 -12.37 13.60
CA VAL A 300 13.09 -12.32 12.51
C VAL A 300 13.00 -10.90 11.97
N ALA A 301 12.98 -10.78 10.65
CA ALA A 301 12.78 -9.49 9.96
C ALA A 301 11.30 -9.06 9.96
N ASP A 302 11.07 -7.79 9.61
CA ASP A 302 9.75 -7.18 9.42
C ASP A 302 8.88 -7.12 10.70
N ILE A 303 9.52 -7.08 11.86
CA ILE A 303 8.83 -6.74 13.11
C ILE A 303 8.40 -5.27 13.04
N VAL A 304 7.14 -5.03 13.32
CA VAL A 304 6.54 -3.70 13.28
C VAL A 304 7.04 -2.88 14.46
N ASP A 305 7.59 -1.70 14.18
CA ASP A 305 7.83 -0.69 15.20
C ASP A 305 6.53 0.05 15.49
N ARG A 306 5.91 -0.27 16.62
CA ARG A 306 4.61 0.31 17.02
C ARG A 306 4.67 1.82 17.28
N ASN A 307 5.84 2.38 17.62
CA ASN A 307 6.00 3.82 17.81
C ASN A 307 6.06 4.55 16.47
N LEU A 308 6.59 3.89 15.45
CA LEU A 308 6.65 4.41 14.09
C LEU A 308 5.37 4.15 13.30
N GLY A 309 4.57 3.16 13.70
CA GLY A 309 3.32 2.79 13.06
C GLY A 309 3.48 1.87 11.83
N TYR A 310 4.65 1.25 11.63
CA TYR A 310 4.91 0.33 10.50
C TYR A 310 6.15 -0.56 10.69
#